data_9b387bdf6ac18865cf08899fff8c37a0
#
_entry.id   9b387bdf6ac18865cf08899fff8c37a0
#
_cell.length_a   1.000
_cell.length_b   1.000
_cell.length_c   1.000
_cell.angle_alpha   90.00
_cell.angle_beta   90.00
_cell.angle_gamma   90.00
#
_symmetry.space_group_name_H-M   'P 1'
#
loop_
_entity.id
_entity.type
_entity.pdbx_description
1 polymer ?
#
loop_
_entity_poly.entity_id
_entity_poly.type
_entity_poly.pdbx_seq_one_letter_code
_entity_poly.pdbx_strand_id
1 'polypeptide(L)'
;MRHRLNSSIVRKAVLAAAVLAGFLMFTAVPLVRADEHDCQRRIARADHRLDVAVERHGFRSHQAEVARRQLRAERERCWNGVHRWWDEHDRRWHTERDWNDHDHDRDRDHDHDRDQH
;
A
#
# COMPACT_ATOMS: atom_id res chain seq x y z
N MET A 1 -61.71 -10.53 -7.02
CA MET A 1 -60.66 -11.47 -6.59
C MET A 1 -59.31 -11.31 -7.34
N ARG A 2 -59.28 -10.73 -8.53
CA ARG A 2 -58.05 -10.57 -9.33
C ARG A 2 -57.09 -9.47 -8.84
N HIS A 3 -57.54 -8.50 -8.03
CA HIS A 3 -56.69 -7.38 -7.54
C HIS A 3 -55.85 -7.69 -6.30
N ARG A 4 -56.14 -8.79 -5.61
CA ARG A 4 -55.39 -9.18 -4.40
C ARG A 4 -54.05 -9.89 -4.68
N LEU A 5 -53.89 -10.46 -5.88
CA LEU A 5 -52.64 -11.15 -6.27
C LEU A 5 -51.53 -10.23 -6.73
N ASN A 6 -51.88 -9.04 -7.26
CA ASN A 6 -50.88 -8.10 -7.77
C ASN A 6 -50.17 -7.28 -6.69
N SER A 7 -50.81 -7.05 -5.55
CA SER A 7 -50.18 -6.28 -4.48
C SER A 7 -49.09 -7.03 -3.72
N SER A 8 -49.20 -8.36 -3.66
CA SER A 8 -48.16 -9.16 -2.99
C SER A 8 -46.92 -9.36 -3.83
N ILE A 9 -47.05 -9.39 -5.16
CA ILE A 9 -45.91 -9.50 -6.09
C ILE A 9 -45.12 -8.20 -6.13
N VAL A 10 -45.83 -7.05 -6.16
CA VAL A 10 -45.20 -5.75 -6.16
C VAL A 10 -44.44 -5.46 -4.87
N ARG A 11 -44.96 -5.87 -3.72
CA ARG A 11 -44.31 -5.73 -2.42
C ARG A 11 -43.03 -6.58 -2.31
N LYS A 12 -43.02 -7.78 -2.86
CA LYS A 12 -41.85 -8.65 -2.88
C LYS A 12 -40.76 -8.14 -3.82
N ALA A 13 -41.12 -7.54 -4.95
CA ALA A 13 -40.16 -6.96 -5.90
C ALA A 13 -39.48 -5.69 -5.35
N VAL A 14 -40.20 -4.86 -4.61
CA VAL A 14 -39.66 -3.63 -3.99
C VAL A 14 -38.69 -3.95 -2.87
N LEU A 15 -38.95 -4.99 -2.07
CA LEU A 15 -38.04 -5.41 -1.00
C LEU A 15 -36.71 -6.00 -1.56
N ALA A 16 -36.78 -6.73 -2.66
CA ALA A 16 -35.59 -7.29 -3.31
C ALA A 16 -34.68 -6.18 -3.91
N ALA A 17 -35.27 -5.14 -4.47
CA ALA A 17 -34.51 -4.00 -5.01
C ALA A 17 -33.80 -3.17 -3.92
N ALA A 18 -34.41 -3.00 -2.76
CA ALA A 18 -33.82 -2.28 -1.63
C ALA A 18 -32.63 -3.02 -1.02
N VAL A 19 -32.66 -4.34 -0.98
CA VAL A 19 -31.55 -5.17 -0.49
C VAL A 19 -30.35 -5.12 -1.44
N LEU A 20 -30.56 -5.12 -2.75
CA LEU A 20 -29.50 -5.02 -3.75
C LEU A 20 -28.81 -3.64 -3.75
N ALA A 21 -29.55 -2.56 -3.55
CA ALA A 21 -28.98 -1.21 -3.45
C ALA A 21 -28.14 -1.03 -2.18
N GLY A 22 -28.53 -1.65 -1.07
CA GLY A 22 -27.76 -1.63 0.18
C GLY A 22 -26.43 -2.40 0.09
N PHE A 23 -26.37 -3.46 -0.70
CA PHE A 23 -25.18 -4.28 -0.87
C PHE A 23 -24.08 -3.59 -1.70
N LEU A 24 -24.46 -2.77 -2.68
CA LEU A 24 -23.52 -2.04 -3.55
C LEU A 24 -22.79 -0.90 -2.82
N MET A 25 -23.40 -0.31 -1.80
CA MET A 25 -22.73 0.76 -1.02
C MET A 25 -21.69 0.23 -0.04
N PHE A 26 -21.79 -1.02 0.41
CA PHE A 26 -20.82 -1.62 1.34
C PHE A 26 -19.54 -2.11 0.68
N THR A 27 -19.51 -2.31 -0.63
CA THR A 27 -18.35 -2.86 -1.35
C THR A 27 -17.33 -1.82 -1.79
N ALA A 28 -17.65 -0.52 -1.80
CA ALA A 28 -16.74 0.54 -2.25
C ALA A 28 -15.69 0.94 -1.20
N VAL A 29 -16.00 0.82 0.11
CA VAL A 29 -15.12 1.26 1.21
C VAL A 29 -13.97 0.29 1.51
N PRO A 30 -14.08 -1.05 1.40
CA PRO A 30 -12.96 -1.98 1.66
C PRO A 30 -11.87 -1.97 0.61
N LEU A 31 -12.13 -1.59 -0.66
CA LEU A 31 -11.16 -1.63 -1.76
C LEU A 31 -10.03 -0.60 -1.57
N VAL A 32 -10.33 0.61 -1.15
CA VAL A 32 -9.32 1.66 -0.91
C VAL A 32 -8.41 1.30 0.26
N ARG A 33 -8.96 0.75 1.33
CA ARG A 33 -8.17 0.26 2.48
C ARG A 33 -7.31 -0.95 2.14
N ALA A 34 -7.82 -1.85 1.29
CA ALA A 34 -7.06 -2.99 0.81
C ALA A 34 -5.84 -2.57 -0.01
N ASP A 35 -5.95 -1.54 -0.86
CA ASP A 35 -4.84 -1.00 -1.66
C ASP A 35 -3.77 -0.34 -0.78
N GLU A 36 -4.17 0.39 0.26
CA GLU A 36 -3.24 0.98 1.24
C GLU A 36 -2.50 -0.09 2.05
N HIS A 37 -3.19 -1.09 2.55
CA HIS A 37 -2.58 -2.21 3.25
C HIS A 37 -1.64 -3.02 2.37
N ASP A 38 -2.01 -3.25 1.13
CA ASP A 38 -1.18 -3.96 0.18
C ASP A 38 0.09 -3.17 -0.16
N CYS A 39 -0.05 -1.86 -0.39
CA CYS A 39 1.06 -0.94 -0.58
C CYS A 39 2.03 -0.97 0.61
N GLN A 40 1.53 -0.81 1.84
CA GLN A 40 2.33 -0.85 3.05
C GLN A 40 3.11 -2.17 3.20
N ARG A 41 2.46 -3.30 2.97
CA ARG A 41 3.09 -4.63 3.05
C ARG A 41 4.17 -4.83 1.98
N ARG A 42 3.96 -4.36 0.76
CA ARG A 42 4.94 -4.46 -0.32
C ARG A 42 6.18 -3.63 -0.03
N ILE A 43 6.01 -2.40 0.43
CA ILE A 43 7.13 -1.53 0.83
C ILE A 43 7.87 -2.13 2.02
N ALA A 44 7.18 -2.59 3.04
CA ALA A 44 7.80 -3.21 4.21
C ALA A 44 8.65 -4.43 3.83
N ARG A 45 8.16 -5.28 2.93
CA ARG A 45 8.93 -6.43 2.42
C ARG A 45 10.15 -6.02 1.60
N ALA A 46 10.01 -5.01 0.76
CA ALA A 46 11.13 -4.51 -0.05
C ALA A 46 12.19 -3.84 0.83
N ASP A 47 11.79 -3.09 1.83
CA ASP A 47 12.69 -2.49 2.82
C ASP A 47 13.44 -3.55 3.62
N HIS A 48 12.76 -4.58 4.09
CA HIS A 48 13.39 -5.71 4.78
C HIS A 48 14.39 -6.47 3.90
N ARG A 49 14.09 -6.67 2.61
CA ARG A 49 15.06 -7.27 1.66
C ARG A 49 16.31 -6.41 1.49
N LEU A 50 16.16 -5.10 1.49
CA LEU A 50 17.30 -4.19 1.46
C LEU A 50 18.15 -4.33 2.71
N ASP A 51 17.57 -4.35 3.89
CA ASP A 51 18.29 -4.53 5.15
C ASP A 51 19.07 -5.85 5.16
N VAL A 52 18.45 -6.95 4.74
CA VAL A 52 19.10 -8.25 4.62
C VAL A 52 20.24 -8.24 3.61
N ALA A 53 20.07 -7.58 2.45
CA ALA A 53 21.09 -7.48 1.43
C ALA A 53 22.30 -6.68 1.93
N VAL A 54 22.08 -5.57 2.62
CA VAL A 54 23.13 -4.75 3.23
C VAL A 54 23.88 -5.54 4.32
N GLU A 55 23.16 -6.22 5.19
CA GLU A 55 23.73 -7.02 6.27
C GLU A 55 24.61 -8.18 5.75
N ARG A 56 24.12 -8.90 4.73
CA ARG A 56 24.81 -10.10 4.20
C ARG A 56 25.91 -9.80 3.20
N HIS A 57 25.74 -8.80 2.36
CA HIS A 57 26.60 -8.53 1.21
C HIS A 57 27.29 -7.18 1.27
N GLY A 58 26.90 -6.30 2.19
CA GLY A 58 27.44 -4.97 2.36
C GLY A 58 26.63 -3.89 1.64
N PHE A 59 26.76 -2.67 2.14
CA PHE A 59 26.02 -1.50 1.70
C PHE A 59 26.23 -1.17 0.20
N ARG A 60 27.45 -1.33 -0.31
CA ARG A 60 27.82 -1.06 -1.71
C ARG A 60 27.75 -2.27 -2.62
N SER A 61 27.20 -3.38 -2.16
CA SER A 61 27.07 -4.60 -2.95
C SER A 61 26.06 -4.45 -4.08
N HIS A 62 26.23 -5.27 -5.12
CA HIS A 62 25.26 -5.38 -6.20
C HIS A 62 23.88 -5.80 -5.68
N GLN A 63 23.82 -6.70 -4.72
CA GLN A 63 22.59 -7.19 -4.10
C GLN A 63 21.84 -6.05 -3.38
N ALA A 64 22.54 -5.20 -2.64
CA ALA A 64 21.94 -4.04 -1.98
C ALA A 64 21.41 -3.02 -3.02
N GLU A 65 22.12 -2.81 -4.11
CA GLU A 65 21.65 -1.92 -5.18
C GLU A 65 20.40 -2.43 -5.88
N VAL A 66 20.34 -3.73 -6.17
CA VAL A 66 19.13 -4.36 -6.71
C VAL A 66 17.95 -4.19 -5.75
N ALA A 67 18.17 -4.42 -4.45
CA ALA A 67 17.14 -4.25 -3.43
C ALA A 67 16.66 -2.79 -3.31
N ARG A 68 17.55 -1.80 -3.43
CA ARG A 68 17.18 -0.37 -3.48
C ARG A 68 16.30 -0.04 -4.66
N ARG A 69 16.62 -0.56 -5.85
CA ARG A 69 15.78 -0.38 -7.04
C ARG A 69 14.40 -0.98 -6.87
N GLN A 70 14.29 -2.15 -6.26
CA GLN A 70 13.02 -2.79 -5.95
C GLN A 70 12.19 -1.96 -4.97
N LEU A 71 12.80 -1.44 -3.92
CA LEU A 71 12.14 -0.57 -2.96
C LEU A 71 11.60 0.71 -3.61
N ARG A 72 12.40 1.36 -4.45
CA ARG A 72 11.95 2.53 -5.22
C ARG A 72 10.79 2.20 -6.15
N ALA A 73 10.83 1.07 -6.82
CA ALA A 73 9.74 0.62 -7.70
C ALA A 73 8.43 0.39 -6.92
N GLU A 74 8.50 -0.17 -5.71
CA GLU A 74 7.31 -0.35 -4.88
C GLU A 74 6.75 0.99 -4.36
N ARG A 75 7.60 1.94 -4.00
CA ARG A 75 7.18 3.30 -3.63
C ARG A 75 6.52 4.03 -4.80
N GLU A 76 7.08 3.92 -6.00
CA GLU A 76 6.50 4.46 -7.25
C GLU A 76 5.12 3.85 -7.53
N ARG A 77 4.98 2.55 -7.39
CA ARG A 77 3.70 1.85 -7.57
C ARG A 77 2.65 2.32 -6.56
N CYS A 78 3.03 2.51 -5.30
CA CYS A 78 2.15 3.08 -4.28
C CYS A 78 1.71 4.50 -4.64
N TRP A 79 2.64 5.34 -5.05
CA TRP A 79 2.35 6.70 -5.47
C TRP A 79 1.36 6.76 -6.63
N ASN A 80 1.56 5.93 -7.65
CA ASN A 80 0.66 5.86 -8.80
C ASN A 80 -0.74 5.35 -8.43
N GLY A 81 -0.85 4.47 -7.43
CA GLY A 81 -2.13 3.91 -6.99
C GLY A 81 -2.91 4.77 -6.01
N VAL A 82 -2.27 5.25 -4.95
CA VAL A 82 -2.93 5.93 -3.82
C VAL A 82 -2.43 7.37 -3.56
N HIS A 83 -1.52 7.88 -4.37
CA HIS A 83 -0.90 9.22 -4.27
C HIS A 83 -0.24 9.51 -2.91
N ARG A 84 0.31 8.47 -2.30
CA ARG A 84 1.13 8.51 -1.10
C ARG A 84 1.99 7.26 -1.03
N TRP A 85 3.01 7.29 -0.19
CA TRP A 85 3.89 6.14 0.01
C TRP A 85 4.12 5.92 1.49
N TRP A 86 4.37 4.65 1.86
CA TRP A 86 4.67 4.25 3.21
C TRP A 86 6.17 4.33 3.49
N ASP A 87 6.54 5.00 4.58
CA ASP A 87 7.89 5.00 5.12
C ASP A 87 7.98 3.99 6.26
N GLU A 88 8.65 2.87 6.01
CA GLU A 88 8.79 1.80 7.00
C GLU A 88 9.70 2.20 8.16
N HIS A 89 10.67 3.07 7.91
CA HIS A 89 11.58 3.56 8.94
C HIS A 89 10.87 4.50 9.93
N ASP A 90 10.15 5.49 9.41
CA ASP A 90 9.41 6.47 10.20
C ASP A 90 8.00 5.99 10.61
N ARG A 91 7.56 4.86 10.08
CA ARG A 91 6.24 4.27 10.36
C ARG A 91 5.07 5.21 10.08
N ARG A 92 5.14 5.93 8.96
CA ARG A 92 4.12 6.91 8.55
C ARG A 92 3.93 6.97 7.04
N TRP A 93 2.77 7.50 6.65
CA TRP A 93 2.47 7.84 5.26
C TRP A 93 3.02 9.21 4.90
N HIS A 94 3.65 9.30 3.72
CA HIS A 94 4.07 10.55 3.11
C HIS A 94 3.16 10.90 1.95
N THR A 95 2.80 12.18 1.84
CA THR A 95 1.95 12.75 0.80
C THR A 95 2.74 13.51 -0.27
N GLU A 96 4.06 13.57 -0.14
CA GLU A 96 4.99 14.14 -1.09
C GLU A 96 5.93 13.07 -1.66
N ARG A 97 6.32 13.23 -2.92
CA ARG A 97 7.20 12.28 -3.61
C ARG A 97 8.67 12.56 -3.30
N ASP A 98 9.05 12.40 -2.05
CA ASP A 98 10.35 12.81 -1.48
C ASP A 98 11.21 11.63 -0.99
N TRP A 99 10.91 10.39 -1.36
CA TRP A 99 11.65 9.21 -0.88
C TRP A 99 13.13 9.19 -1.28
N ASN A 100 13.53 9.85 -2.36
CA ASN A 100 14.93 9.95 -2.74
C ASN A 100 15.74 10.77 -1.74
N ASP A 101 15.15 11.81 -1.17
CA ASP A 101 15.82 12.67 -0.17
C ASP A 101 16.02 11.90 1.14
N HIS A 102 15.04 11.13 1.56
CA HIS A 102 15.14 10.26 2.74
C HIS A 102 16.19 9.15 2.59
N ASP A 103 16.33 8.58 1.40
CA ASP A 103 17.36 7.56 1.14
C ASP A 103 18.76 8.15 1.24
N HIS A 104 19.00 9.38 0.80
CA HIS A 104 20.29 10.05 0.92
C HIS A 104 20.68 10.35 2.38
N ASP A 105 19.74 10.65 3.24
CA ASP A 105 20.00 10.86 4.66
C ASP A 105 20.38 9.56 5.36
N ARG A 106 19.74 8.44 5.05
CA ARG A 106 20.14 7.10 5.52
C ARG A 106 21.55 6.71 5.08
N ASP A 107 21.92 7.03 3.85
CA ASP A 107 23.25 6.71 3.32
C ASP A 107 24.36 7.45 4.06
N ARG A 108 24.12 8.67 4.52
CA ARG A 108 25.08 9.44 5.33
C ARG A 108 25.33 8.85 6.70
N ASP A 109 24.30 8.33 7.36
CA ASP A 109 24.44 7.73 8.69
C ASP A 109 25.32 6.47 8.65
N HIS A 110 25.25 5.69 7.57
CA HIS A 110 26.09 4.50 7.39
C HIS A 110 27.55 4.81 7.07
N ASP A 111 27.85 5.93 6.42
CA ASP A 111 29.24 6.33 6.15
C ASP A 111 29.95 6.81 7.43
N HIS A 112 29.26 7.41 8.37
CA HIS A 112 29.83 7.85 9.65
C HIS A 112 30.22 6.68 10.57
N ASP A 113 29.51 5.57 10.55
CA ASP A 113 29.83 4.39 11.37
C ASP A 113 31.07 3.64 10.89
N ARG A 114 31.51 3.83 9.64
CA ARG A 114 32.72 3.22 9.08
C ARG A 114 34.01 3.93 9.47
N ASP A 115 33.95 5.23 9.68
CA ASP A 115 35.13 6.04 10.04
C ASP A 115 35.51 5.93 11.52
N GLN A 116 34.67 5.27 12.34
CA GLN A 116 34.93 5.05 13.78
C GLN A 116 35.54 3.67 14.10
N HIS A 117 35.81 2.85 13.13
CA HIS A 117 36.49 1.56 13.24
C HIS A 117 37.79 1.55 12.43
#